data_2d4af8b623bef31eb9d1097a598c48e9
#
_entry.id   2d4af8b623bef31eb9d1097a598c48e9
#
_cell.length_a   1.000
_cell.length_b   1.000
_cell.length_c   1.000
_cell.angle_alpha   90.00
_cell.angle_beta   90.00
_cell.angle_gamma   90.00
#
_symmetry.space_group_name_H-M   'P 1'
#
loop_
_entity.id
_entity.type
_entity.pdbx_description
1 polymer ?
#
loop_
_entity_poly.entity_id
_entity_poly.type
_entity_poly.pdbx_seq_one_letter_code
_entity_poly.pdbx_strand_id
1 'polypeptide(L)'
;VDIAILLHDHYDVKIDFEKDSAVLSADPRIVKEELEYIQCLSYNEAKLAGMFGMKILDPIAIKEIDDNNLDIPIVITEMVKPDGNVTMIKKNPPVLEHANPIKIVTGKRNCAMVRMESTASSHLVASLQLDRQYHDFVKLSPYVIDDTEMTRLLFLDADYVRRHERYIRAYYPQTEIVYGRGVVTLIGDEMWRVPKIASTASSTVSEHDLNILNLDAQEETSRILIVVEDKGTSVADAVRAIHSTRTKIHGLK
;
A
#
# COMPACT_ATOMS: atom_id res chain seq x y z
N VAL A 1 16.19 -12.52 6.21
CA VAL A 1 15.29 -12.22 7.35
C VAL A 1 15.35 -13.33 8.38
N ASP A 2 15.08 -14.59 8.03
CA ASP A 2 15.03 -15.74 8.95
C ASP A 2 16.27 -15.87 9.83
N ILE A 3 17.46 -15.70 9.24
CA ILE A 3 18.74 -15.71 10.00
C ILE A 3 18.77 -14.57 11.02
N ALA A 4 18.30 -13.39 10.65
CA ALA A 4 18.27 -12.24 11.54
C ALA A 4 17.30 -12.47 12.72
N ILE A 5 16.14 -13.07 12.46
CA ILE A 5 15.18 -13.46 13.50
C ILE A 5 15.80 -14.47 14.47
N LEU A 6 16.47 -15.51 13.97
CA LEU A 6 17.11 -16.52 14.79
C LEU A 6 18.27 -15.98 15.64
N LEU A 7 18.98 -14.96 15.18
CA LEU A 7 20.10 -14.36 15.88
C LEU A 7 19.69 -13.27 16.87
N HIS A 8 18.51 -12.70 16.73
CA HIS A 8 18.06 -11.54 17.51
C HIS A 8 18.08 -11.77 19.02
N ASP A 9 17.79 -12.99 19.49
CA ASP A 9 17.79 -13.31 20.92
C ASP A 9 19.19 -13.29 21.55
N HIS A 10 20.24 -13.32 20.73
CA HIS A 10 21.62 -13.43 21.18
C HIS A 10 22.51 -12.25 20.78
N TYR A 11 22.07 -11.46 19.79
CA TYR A 11 22.87 -10.38 19.19
C TYR A 11 22.00 -9.16 18.88
N ASP A 12 22.64 -8.00 18.87
CA ASP A 12 22.05 -6.79 18.28
C ASP A 12 22.14 -6.91 16.75
N VAL A 13 21.02 -7.17 16.11
CA VAL A 13 20.93 -7.52 14.69
C VAL A 13 20.39 -6.36 13.87
N LYS A 14 21.02 -6.10 12.75
CA LYS A 14 20.58 -5.16 11.72
C LYS A 14 20.62 -5.86 10.36
N ILE A 15 19.67 -5.56 9.50
CA ILE A 15 19.64 -6.07 8.11
C ILE A 15 20.02 -4.93 7.18
N ASP A 16 21.08 -5.10 6.40
CA ASP A 16 21.49 -4.15 5.37
C ASP A 16 21.17 -4.70 3.98
N PHE A 17 20.45 -3.91 3.18
CA PHE A 17 20.20 -4.17 1.76
C PHE A 17 20.87 -3.10 0.90
N GLU A 18 21.74 -3.53 0.01
CA GLU A 18 22.29 -2.68 -1.04
C GLU A 18 21.41 -2.76 -2.28
N LYS A 19 20.92 -1.63 -2.75
CA LYS A 19 20.01 -1.50 -3.90
C LYS A 19 20.46 -0.42 -4.87
N ASP A 20 19.80 -0.33 -6.02
CA ASP A 20 20.07 0.72 -7.03
C ASP A 20 19.81 2.13 -6.48
N SER A 21 18.90 2.27 -5.53
CA SER A 21 18.65 3.53 -4.80
C SER A 21 18.05 3.26 -3.43
N ALA A 22 18.20 4.21 -2.51
CA ALA A 22 17.35 4.31 -1.32
C ALA A 22 15.88 4.51 -1.73
N VAL A 23 14.94 4.44 -0.78
CA VAL A 23 13.51 4.54 -1.08
C VAL A 23 13.16 5.97 -1.50
N LEU A 24 12.38 6.07 -2.57
CA LEU A 24 11.90 7.32 -3.14
C LEU A 24 10.41 7.54 -2.81
N SER A 25 9.97 8.79 -2.88
CA SER A 25 8.59 9.21 -2.60
C SER A 25 7.57 8.70 -3.64
N ALA A 26 8.02 8.18 -4.78
CA ALA A 26 7.22 7.45 -5.76
C ALA A 26 8.10 6.55 -6.62
N ASP A 27 7.47 5.70 -7.44
CA ASP A 27 8.19 4.87 -8.41
C ASP A 27 8.81 5.75 -9.52
N PRO A 28 10.16 5.76 -9.70
CA PRO A 28 10.83 6.57 -10.71
C PRO A 28 10.47 6.18 -12.16
N ARG A 29 9.83 5.05 -12.37
CA ARG A 29 9.28 4.66 -13.68
C ARG A 29 7.99 5.41 -14.02
N ILE A 30 7.25 5.89 -13.00
CA ILE A 30 6.00 6.63 -13.13
C ILE A 30 6.25 8.13 -13.00
N VAL A 31 6.92 8.54 -11.93
CA VAL A 31 7.23 9.94 -11.62
C VAL A 31 8.68 10.20 -11.97
N LYS A 32 8.96 11.25 -12.75
CA LYS A 32 10.31 11.59 -13.22
C LYS A 32 10.93 12.78 -12.51
N GLU A 33 10.10 13.63 -11.95
CA GLU A 33 10.48 14.91 -11.37
C GLU A 33 10.07 14.99 -9.90
N GLU A 34 10.75 15.82 -9.13
CA GLU A 34 10.43 16.11 -7.72
C GLU A 34 10.41 14.86 -6.80
N LEU A 35 11.16 13.82 -7.15
CA LEU A 35 11.33 12.66 -6.29
C LEU A 35 12.19 13.03 -5.07
N GLU A 36 11.71 12.65 -3.90
CA GLU A 36 12.40 12.83 -2.63
C GLU A 36 12.85 11.49 -2.06
N TYR A 37 14.02 11.46 -1.45
CA TYR A 37 14.50 10.31 -0.70
C TYR A 37 13.79 10.23 0.66
N ILE A 38 13.27 9.07 0.98
CA ILE A 38 12.61 8.81 2.25
C ILE A 38 13.63 8.28 3.25
N GLN A 39 13.91 9.08 4.28
CA GLN A 39 14.93 8.74 5.28
C GLN A 39 14.47 7.63 6.23
N CYS A 40 13.17 7.61 6.54
CA CYS A 40 12.64 6.71 7.56
C CYS A 40 11.22 6.23 7.23
N LEU A 41 11.00 4.91 7.35
CA LEU A 41 9.69 4.27 7.22
C LEU A 41 9.40 3.38 8.43
N SER A 42 8.14 3.27 8.81
CA SER A 42 7.70 2.19 9.67
C SER A 42 7.62 0.86 8.89
N TYR A 43 7.56 -0.25 9.62
CA TYR A 43 7.30 -1.56 9.02
C TYR A 43 5.99 -1.55 8.24
N ASN A 44 4.95 -0.91 8.78
CA ASN A 44 3.66 -0.83 8.13
C ASN A 44 3.71 -0.01 6.82
N GLU A 45 4.38 1.16 6.84
CA GLU A 45 4.58 1.97 5.64
C GLU A 45 5.35 1.20 4.55
N ALA A 46 6.44 0.53 4.92
CA ALA A 46 7.26 -0.23 3.96
C ALA A 46 6.53 -1.45 3.39
N LYS A 47 5.76 -2.17 4.23
CA LYS A 47 4.88 -3.27 3.81
C LYS A 47 3.83 -2.79 2.82
N LEU A 48 3.13 -1.70 3.15
CA LEU A 48 2.13 -1.11 2.27
C LEU A 48 2.73 -0.67 0.92
N ALA A 49 3.88 -0.01 0.95
CA ALA A 49 4.54 0.40 -0.28
C ALA A 49 4.87 -0.79 -1.20
N GLY A 50 5.35 -1.90 -0.63
CA GLY A 50 5.59 -3.15 -1.35
C GLY A 50 4.31 -3.75 -1.93
N MET A 51 3.25 -3.87 -1.14
CA MET A 51 1.94 -4.38 -1.58
C MET A 51 1.39 -3.59 -2.76
N PHE A 52 1.49 -2.27 -2.71
CA PHE A 52 0.93 -1.37 -3.72
C PHE A 52 1.87 -1.05 -4.89
N GLY A 53 2.94 -1.82 -5.07
CA GLY A 53 3.69 -1.84 -6.32
C GLY A 53 5.10 -1.25 -6.30
N MET A 54 5.55 -0.68 -5.18
CA MET A 54 6.94 -0.25 -5.06
C MET A 54 7.86 -1.44 -4.78
N LYS A 55 8.97 -1.50 -5.51
CA LYS A 55 9.99 -2.56 -5.31
C LYS A 55 10.96 -2.20 -4.18
N ILE A 56 10.44 -2.00 -2.96
CA ILE A 56 11.28 -1.69 -1.78
C ILE A 56 11.90 -2.98 -1.24
N LEU A 57 11.08 -3.81 -0.64
CA LEU A 57 11.38 -5.14 -0.11
C LEU A 57 10.17 -6.03 -0.35
N ASP A 58 10.37 -7.34 -0.20
CA ASP A 58 9.23 -8.24 -0.14
C ASP A 58 8.41 -7.95 1.14
N PRO A 59 7.12 -7.62 1.03
CA PRO A 59 6.27 -7.39 2.19
C PRO A 59 6.25 -8.55 3.19
N ILE A 60 6.44 -9.77 2.71
CA ILE A 60 6.50 -10.98 3.54
C ILE A 60 7.68 -10.88 4.52
N ALA A 61 8.85 -10.43 4.06
CA ALA A 61 10.03 -10.32 4.90
C ALA A 61 9.82 -9.35 6.09
N ILE A 62 9.13 -8.24 5.85
CA ILE A 62 8.78 -7.28 6.91
C ILE A 62 7.72 -7.88 7.83
N LYS A 63 6.71 -8.54 7.25
CA LYS A 63 5.64 -9.18 8.03
C LYS A 63 6.17 -10.24 8.98
N GLU A 64 7.14 -11.04 8.57
CA GLU A 64 7.75 -12.07 9.45
C GLU A 64 8.44 -11.45 10.67
N ILE A 65 9.14 -10.33 10.52
CA ILE A 65 9.75 -9.62 11.65
C ILE A 65 8.65 -9.08 12.58
N ASP A 66 7.62 -8.48 12.02
CA ASP A 66 6.50 -7.88 12.76
C ASP A 66 5.65 -8.93 13.48
N ASP A 67 5.33 -10.04 12.84
CA ASP A 67 4.57 -11.17 13.42
C ASP A 67 5.31 -11.82 14.61
N ASN A 68 6.65 -11.82 14.59
CA ASN A 68 7.46 -12.25 15.72
C ASN A 68 7.65 -11.16 16.79
N ASN A 69 6.98 -10.01 16.62
CA ASN A 69 7.05 -8.84 17.52
C ASN A 69 8.48 -8.32 17.76
N LEU A 70 9.36 -8.45 16.78
CA LEU A 70 10.75 -8.01 16.84
C LEU A 70 10.90 -6.58 16.31
N ASP A 71 11.96 -5.89 16.74
CA ASP A 71 12.36 -4.58 16.20
C ASP A 71 13.78 -4.69 15.62
N ILE A 72 13.90 -5.33 14.47
CA ILE A 72 15.16 -5.49 13.75
C ILE A 72 15.27 -4.37 12.71
N PRO A 73 16.16 -3.39 12.87
CA PRO A 73 16.32 -2.32 11.89
C PRO A 73 16.72 -2.87 10.53
N ILE A 74 16.02 -2.40 9.48
CA ILE A 74 16.37 -2.68 8.09
C ILE A 74 16.90 -1.38 7.49
N VAL A 75 18.05 -1.45 6.85
CA VAL A 75 18.68 -0.30 6.20
C VAL A 75 18.79 -0.58 4.71
N ILE A 76 18.35 0.38 3.90
CA ILE A 76 18.49 0.32 2.44
C ILE A 76 19.50 1.40 2.04
N THR A 77 20.61 0.97 1.47
CA THR A 77 21.69 1.83 0.99
C THR A 77 21.78 1.79 -0.54
N GLU A 78 22.29 2.87 -1.11
CA GLU A 78 22.54 2.96 -2.54
C GLU A 78 23.87 2.27 -2.89
N MET A 79 23.84 1.23 -3.71
CA MET A 79 25.01 0.42 -4.06
C MET A 79 26.12 1.24 -4.76
N VAL A 80 25.73 2.20 -5.61
CA VAL A 80 26.69 3.02 -6.40
C VAL A 80 27.28 4.16 -5.55
N LYS A 81 26.59 4.58 -4.50
CA LYS A 81 26.99 5.65 -3.59
C LYS A 81 26.74 5.25 -2.15
N PRO A 82 27.61 4.42 -1.54
CA PRO A 82 27.40 3.93 -0.17
C PRO A 82 27.27 5.04 0.89
N ASP A 83 27.93 6.19 0.65
CA ASP A 83 27.82 7.39 1.50
C ASP A 83 26.64 8.31 1.08
N GLY A 84 25.78 7.84 0.19
CA GLY A 84 24.64 8.56 -0.35
C GLY A 84 23.40 8.49 0.54
N ASN A 85 22.24 8.48 -0.11
CA ASN A 85 20.97 8.43 0.61
C ASN A 85 20.72 7.05 1.21
N VAL A 86 20.21 7.05 2.43
CA VAL A 86 19.89 5.84 3.20
C VAL A 86 18.44 5.91 3.64
N THR A 87 17.72 4.80 3.54
CA THR A 87 16.40 4.63 4.13
C THR A 87 16.48 3.65 5.29
N MET A 88 16.03 4.07 6.46
CA MET A 88 15.90 3.20 7.64
C MET A 88 14.44 2.76 7.79
N ILE A 89 14.22 1.45 7.96
CA ILE A 89 12.90 0.87 8.23
C ILE A 89 12.94 0.27 9.63
N LYS A 90 12.03 0.71 10.50
CA LYS A 90 11.92 0.27 11.91
C LYS A 90 10.47 0.08 12.30
N LYS A 91 10.23 -0.66 13.38
CA LYS A 91 8.89 -0.79 13.95
C LYS A 91 8.31 0.56 14.37
N ASN A 92 9.07 1.35 15.11
CA ASN A 92 8.71 2.68 15.58
C ASN A 92 9.79 3.69 15.14
N PRO A 93 9.70 4.22 13.91
CA PRO A 93 10.66 5.20 13.44
C PRO A 93 10.52 6.53 14.17
N PRO A 94 11.60 7.33 14.29
CA PRO A 94 11.50 8.67 14.83
C PRO A 94 10.59 9.55 13.94
N VAL A 95 9.75 10.36 14.58
CA VAL A 95 8.97 11.38 13.88
C VAL A 95 9.91 12.53 13.49
N LEU A 96 10.09 12.75 12.21
CA LEU A 96 10.89 13.85 11.69
C LEU A 96 10.00 15.11 11.60
N GLU A 97 10.35 16.17 12.33
CA GLU A 97 9.52 17.40 12.47
C GLU A 97 9.12 18.07 11.15
N HIS A 98 9.91 17.88 10.10
CA HIS A 98 9.69 18.50 8.79
C HIS A 98 9.41 17.48 7.68
N ALA A 99 9.15 16.22 8.04
CA ALA A 99 8.81 15.22 7.03
C ALA A 99 7.42 15.47 6.43
N ASN A 100 7.29 15.21 5.14
CA ASN A 100 5.98 15.24 4.49
C ASN A 100 5.10 14.11 5.07
N PRO A 101 3.88 14.40 5.52
CA PRO A 101 2.97 13.38 6.03
C PRO A 101 2.64 12.29 5.00
N ILE A 102 2.66 12.64 3.70
CA ILE A 102 2.58 11.67 2.61
C ILE A 102 4.00 11.30 2.22
N LYS A 103 4.55 10.25 2.78
CA LYS A 103 5.90 9.80 2.46
C LYS A 103 5.99 9.22 1.05
N ILE A 104 5.02 8.38 0.68
CA ILE A 104 5.04 7.67 -0.60
C ILE A 104 3.69 7.80 -1.30
N VAL A 105 3.72 8.01 -2.62
CA VAL A 105 2.57 7.88 -3.51
C VAL A 105 2.88 6.77 -4.51
N THR A 106 2.06 5.74 -4.55
CA THR A 106 2.27 4.59 -5.44
C THR A 106 0.96 4.15 -6.08
N GLY A 107 1.02 3.26 -7.05
CA GLY A 107 -0.16 2.73 -7.70
C GLY A 107 0.05 1.34 -8.25
N LYS A 108 -1.03 0.56 -8.29
CA LYS A 108 -1.03 -0.80 -8.81
C LYS A 108 -2.16 -0.97 -9.82
N ARG A 109 -1.83 -1.58 -10.94
CA ARG A 109 -2.75 -1.90 -12.04
C ARG A 109 -3.20 -3.36 -11.94
N ASN A 110 -4.13 -3.75 -12.80
CA ASN A 110 -4.64 -5.12 -12.88
C ASN A 110 -5.20 -5.63 -11.55
N CYS A 111 -6.04 -4.79 -10.91
CA CYS A 111 -6.77 -5.16 -9.69
C CYS A 111 -8.18 -5.65 -10.03
N ALA A 112 -8.78 -6.39 -9.10
CA ALA A 112 -10.16 -6.85 -9.18
C ALA A 112 -10.92 -6.55 -7.89
N MET A 113 -12.17 -6.11 -8.01
CA MET A 113 -13.08 -5.91 -6.88
C MET A 113 -14.04 -7.08 -6.79
N VAL A 114 -14.06 -7.75 -5.66
CA VAL A 114 -15.00 -8.84 -5.34
C VAL A 114 -15.96 -8.34 -4.28
N ARG A 115 -17.25 -8.32 -4.59
CA ARG A 115 -18.33 -7.86 -3.71
C ARG A 115 -19.20 -9.03 -3.30
N MET A 116 -19.42 -9.19 -2.02
CA MET A 116 -20.23 -10.25 -1.46
C MET A 116 -20.72 -9.90 -0.06
N GLU A 117 -21.62 -10.69 0.48
CA GLU A 117 -22.03 -10.60 1.86
C GLU A 117 -20.83 -10.74 2.82
N SER A 118 -20.83 -9.99 3.92
CA SER A 118 -19.69 -9.91 4.85
C SER A 118 -19.33 -11.26 5.47
N THR A 119 -20.33 -12.10 5.78
CA THR A 119 -20.13 -13.47 6.27
C THR A 119 -19.46 -14.36 5.21
N ALA A 120 -19.92 -14.28 3.96
CA ALA A 120 -19.35 -14.98 2.82
C ALA A 120 -17.91 -14.53 2.54
N SER A 121 -17.63 -13.23 2.66
CA SER A 121 -16.27 -12.70 2.46
C SER A 121 -15.28 -13.22 3.49
N SER A 122 -15.67 -13.29 4.77
CA SER A 122 -14.84 -13.83 5.84
C SER A 122 -14.56 -15.32 5.63
N HIS A 123 -15.57 -16.06 5.18
CA HIS A 123 -15.41 -17.47 4.84
C HIS A 123 -14.53 -17.69 3.60
N LEU A 124 -14.64 -16.84 2.57
CA LEU A 124 -13.77 -16.89 1.39
C LEU A 124 -12.30 -16.64 1.77
N VAL A 125 -12.02 -15.60 2.57
CA VAL A 125 -10.67 -15.29 3.05
C VAL A 125 -10.06 -16.48 3.78
N ALA A 126 -10.82 -17.11 4.68
CA ALA A 126 -10.37 -18.29 5.43
C ALA A 126 -10.17 -19.51 4.53
N SER A 127 -11.10 -19.80 3.61
CA SER A 127 -11.06 -20.99 2.74
C SER A 127 -9.93 -20.95 1.72
N LEU A 128 -9.62 -19.77 1.18
CA LEU A 128 -8.49 -19.56 0.29
C LEU A 128 -7.18 -19.27 1.05
N GLN A 129 -7.23 -19.22 2.38
CA GLN A 129 -6.09 -18.91 3.26
C GLN A 129 -5.36 -17.62 2.84
N LEU A 130 -6.12 -16.61 2.41
CA LEU A 130 -5.56 -15.38 1.83
C LEU A 130 -4.62 -14.67 2.80
N ASP A 131 -4.95 -14.65 4.09
CA ASP A 131 -4.12 -14.05 5.13
C ASP A 131 -2.81 -14.82 5.37
N ARG A 132 -2.80 -16.14 5.10
CA ARG A 132 -1.63 -17.00 5.31
C ARG A 132 -0.74 -17.12 4.09
N GLN A 133 -1.33 -17.12 2.89
CA GLN A 133 -0.61 -17.27 1.62
C GLN A 133 -0.11 -15.93 1.07
N TYR A 134 -0.22 -14.86 1.85
CA TYR A 134 0.27 -13.52 1.49
C TYR A 134 -0.27 -13.00 0.14
N HIS A 135 -1.52 -13.34 -0.17
CA HIS A 135 -2.16 -12.75 -1.33
C HIS A 135 -2.50 -11.30 -1.03
N ASP A 136 -2.02 -10.42 -1.89
CA ASP A 136 -2.25 -8.99 -1.78
C ASP A 136 -3.73 -8.68 -2.01
N PHE A 137 -4.47 -8.48 -0.95
CA PHE A 137 -5.84 -8.00 -0.97
C PHE A 137 -6.08 -6.97 0.14
N VAL A 138 -7.10 -6.16 -0.04
CA VAL A 138 -7.58 -5.19 0.94
C VAL A 138 -9.05 -5.41 1.17
N LYS A 139 -9.45 -5.61 2.43
CA LYS A 139 -10.84 -5.55 2.84
C LYS A 139 -11.21 -4.09 3.04
N LEU A 140 -12.12 -3.59 2.21
CA LEU A 140 -12.64 -2.23 2.33
C LEU A 140 -13.78 -2.17 3.34
N SER A 141 -14.11 -0.96 3.80
CA SER A 141 -15.21 -0.75 4.74
C SER A 141 -16.50 -1.39 4.27
N PRO A 142 -17.21 -2.13 5.14
CA PRO A 142 -18.49 -2.73 4.80
C PRO A 142 -19.56 -1.64 4.56
N TYR A 143 -20.64 -2.02 3.89
CA TYR A 143 -21.79 -1.18 3.62
C TYR A 143 -23.06 -2.03 3.64
N VAL A 144 -24.22 -1.41 3.78
CA VAL A 144 -25.50 -2.13 3.89
C VAL A 144 -26.32 -1.90 2.64
N ILE A 145 -26.88 -2.97 2.06
CA ILE A 145 -27.89 -2.97 0.99
C ILE A 145 -29.00 -3.92 1.43
N ASP A 146 -30.24 -3.44 1.42
CA ASP A 146 -31.43 -4.23 1.74
C ASP A 146 -31.26 -5.05 3.03
N ASP A 147 -30.84 -4.41 4.10
CA ASP A 147 -30.57 -4.98 5.42
C ASP A 147 -29.43 -6.04 5.46
N THR A 148 -28.71 -6.22 4.34
CA THR A 148 -27.58 -7.14 4.26
C THR A 148 -26.25 -6.38 4.30
N GLU A 149 -25.39 -6.79 5.22
CA GLU A 149 -24.03 -6.23 5.28
C GLU A 149 -23.15 -6.84 4.17
N MET A 150 -22.66 -5.97 3.30
CA MET A 150 -21.83 -6.29 2.16
C MET A 150 -20.38 -5.86 2.38
N THR A 151 -19.45 -6.66 1.90
CA THR A 151 -18.01 -6.35 1.92
C THR A 151 -17.45 -6.30 0.49
N ARG A 152 -16.46 -5.45 0.32
CA ARG A 152 -15.64 -5.38 -0.90
C ARG A 152 -14.23 -5.85 -0.57
N LEU A 153 -13.78 -6.88 -1.30
CA LEU A 153 -12.39 -7.31 -1.28
C LEU A 153 -11.71 -6.79 -2.55
N LEU A 154 -10.76 -5.89 -2.39
CA LEU A 154 -9.92 -5.41 -3.49
C LEU A 154 -8.70 -6.33 -3.59
N PHE A 155 -8.66 -7.18 -4.60
CA PHE A 155 -7.50 -7.99 -4.93
C PHE A 155 -6.53 -7.19 -5.79
N LEU A 156 -5.28 -7.13 -5.37
CA LEU A 156 -4.21 -6.42 -6.05
C LEU A 156 -3.55 -7.25 -7.17
N ASP A 157 -4.06 -8.45 -7.41
CA ASP A 157 -3.77 -9.33 -8.56
C ASP A 157 -5.08 -9.88 -9.14
N ALA A 158 -5.56 -9.29 -10.22
CA ALA A 158 -6.75 -9.75 -10.92
C ALA A 158 -6.59 -11.14 -11.54
N ASP A 159 -5.36 -11.55 -11.88
CA ASP A 159 -5.13 -12.88 -12.46
C ASP A 159 -5.30 -13.96 -11.40
N TYR A 160 -4.99 -13.69 -10.15
CA TYR A 160 -5.34 -14.58 -9.05
C TYR A 160 -6.86 -14.80 -8.99
N VAL A 161 -7.66 -13.73 -9.05
CA VAL A 161 -9.13 -13.83 -9.03
C VAL A 161 -9.64 -14.63 -10.23
N ARG A 162 -9.09 -14.39 -11.45
CA ARG A 162 -9.48 -15.14 -12.67
C ARG A 162 -9.22 -16.65 -12.50
N ARG A 163 -8.09 -17.04 -11.95
CA ARG A 163 -7.77 -18.45 -11.69
C ARG A 163 -8.72 -19.12 -10.70
N HIS A 164 -9.26 -18.37 -9.75
CA HIS A 164 -10.17 -18.86 -8.70
C HIS A 164 -11.64 -18.54 -8.96
N GLU A 165 -11.99 -17.85 -10.04
CA GLU A 165 -13.35 -17.37 -10.31
C GLU A 165 -14.38 -18.49 -10.29
N ARG A 166 -14.05 -19.65 -10.88
CA ARG A 166 -14.95 -20.82 -10.88
C ARG A 166 -15.25 -21.30 -9.45
N TYR A 167 -14.25 -21.33 -8.60
CA TYR A 167 -14.41 -21.68 -7.19
C TYR A 167 -15.27 -20.65 -6.47
N ILE A 168 -14.94 -19.36 -6.61
CA ILE A 168 -15.66 -18.27 -5.95
C ILE A 168 -17.15 -18.32 -6.31
N ARG A 169 -17.50 -18.44 -7.61
CA ARG A 169 -18.89 -18.48 -8.06
C ARG A 169 -19.62 -19.77 -7.67
N ALA A 170 -18.93 -20.90 -7.55
CA ALA A 170 -19.54 -22.15 -7.14
C ALA A 170 -19.99 -22.12 -5.67
N TYR A 171 -19.19 -21.53 -4.79
CA TYR A 171 -19.49 -21.44 -3.36
C TYR A 171 -20.26 -20.18 -2.97
N TYR A 172 -20.13 -19.12 -3.75
CA TYR A 172 -20.76 -17.80 -3.50
C TYR A 172 -21.43 -17.27 -4.77
N PRO A 173 -22.56 -17.86 -5.20
CA PRO A 173 -23.16 -17.56 -6.52
C PRO A 173 -23.61 -16.11 -6.70
N GLN A 174 -23.91 -15.39 -5.61
CA GLN A 174 -24.33 -13.99 -5.64
C GLN A 174 -23.15 -13.01 -5.66
N THR A 175 -21.90 -13.51 -5.76
CA THR A 175 -20.72 -12.67 -5.79
C THR A 175 -20.62 -11.87 -7.08
N GLU A 176 -20.43 -10.58 -6.96
CA GLU A 176 -20.07 -9.69 -8.07
C GLU A 176 -18.56 -9.56 -8.16
N ILE A 177 -17.99 -9.90 -9.32
CA ILE A 177 -16.55 -9.75 -9.60
C ILE A 177 -16.39 -8.70 -10.70
N VAL A 178 -15.63 -7.65 -10.41
CA VAL A 178 -15.38 -6.54 -11.33
C VAL A 178 -13.88 -6.41 -11.56
N TYR A 179 -13.48 -6.63 -12.82
CA TYR A 179 -12.10 -6.47 -13.29
C TYR A 179 -11.82 -5.04 -13.76
N GLY A 180 -10.58 -4.79 -14.19
CA GLY A 180 -10.18 -3.48 -14.72
C GLY A 180 -10.18 -2.40 -13.65
N ARG A 181 -9.77 -2.73 -12.46
CA ARG A 181 -9.56 -1.78 -11.36
C ARG A 181 -8.08 -1.46 -11.23
N GLY A 182 -7.79 -0.20 -10.97
CA GLY A 182 -6.49 0.27 -10.55
C GLY A 182 -6.60 0.94 -9.18
N VAL A 183 -5.50 1.01 -8.49
CA VAL A 183 -5.45 1.66 -7.18
C VAL A 183 -4.29 2.63 -7.11
N VAL A 184 -4.53 3.78 -6.50
CA VAL A 184 -3.52 4.75 -6.10
C VAL A 184 -3.52 4.82 -4.59
N THR A 185 -2.35 4.76 -3.99
CA THR A 185 -2.20 4.72 -2.53
C THR A 185 -1.24 5.80 -2.08
N LEU A 186 -1.68 6.61 -1.13
CA LEU A 186 -0.86 7.53 -0.37
C LEU A 186 -0.47 6.81 0.93
N ILE A 187 0.80 6.87 1.30
CA ILE A 187 1.34 6.15 2.46
C ILE A 187 2.06 7.11 3.39
N GLY A 188 1.73 7.02 4.69
CA GLY A 188 2.35 7.77 5.76
C GLY A 188 1.58 7.59 7.07
N ASP A 189 2.25 7.28 8.17
CA ASP A 189 1.63 6.93 9.45
C ASP A 189 0.77 8.05 10.05
N GLU A 190 1.17 9.31 9.88
CA GLU A 190 0.54 10.46 10.53
C GLU A 190 -0.44 11.23 9.62
N MET A 191 -0.77 10.68 8.43
CA MET A 191 -1.64 11.38 7.46
C MET A 191 -3.02 11.74 8.01
N TRP A 192 -3.60 10.89 8.83
CA TRP A 192 -4.94 11.11 9.39
C TRP A 192 -5.03 12.32 10.34
N ARG A 193 -3.89 12.76 10.91
CA ARG A 193 -3.81 13.97 11.77
C ARG A 193 -3.73 15.27 10.98
N VAL A 194 -3.44 15.17 9.68
CA VAL A 194 -3.25 16.36 8.84
C VAL A 194 -4.52 16.64 8.04
N PRO A 195 -5.16 17.79 8.25
CA PRO A 195 -6.40 18.12 7.54
C PRO A 195 -6.16 18.24 6.03
N LYS A 196 -7.21 18.04 5.25
CA LYS A 196 -7.28 18.23 3.80
C LYS A 196 -6.50 17.21 2.94
N ILE A 197 -5.77 16.25 3.48
CA ILE A 197 -5.04 15.26 2.65
C ILE A 197 -6.01 14.52 1.73
N ALA A 198 -7.06 13.90 2.28
CA ALA A 198 -8.01 13.12 1.50
C ALA A 198 -8.77 13.99 0.48
N SER A 199 -9.21 15.18 0.86
CA SER A 199 -9.90 16.10 -0.05
C SER A 199 -9.00 16.59 -1.17
N THR A 200 -7.75 16.97 -0.88
CA THR A 200 -6.80 17.40 -1.91
C THR A 200 -6.49 16.27 -2.88
N ALA A 201 -6.23 15.05 -2.37
CA ALA A 201 -5.99 13.90 -3.24
C ALA A 201 -7.18 13.60 -4.14
N SER A 202 -8.41 13.63 -3.60
CA SER A 202 -9.64 13.41 -4.38
C SER A 202 -9.86 14.49 -5.44
N SER A 203 -9.69 15.76 -5.09
CA SER A 203 -9.82 16.88 -6.05
C SER A 203 -8.80 16.75 -7.17
N THR A 204 -7.53 16.45 -6.82
CA THR A 204 -6.48 16.25 -7.81
C THR A 204 -6.79 15.14 -8.81
N VAL A 205 -7.31 14.00 -8.35
CA VAL A 205 -7.71 12.91 -9.24
C VAL A 205 -8.85 13.36 -10.16
N SER A 206 -9.84 14.06 -9.61
CA SER A 206 -11.00 14.55 -10.37
C SER A 206 -10.62 15.63 -11.39
N GLU A 207 -9.68 16.51 -11.09
CA GLU A 207 -9.16 17.54 -12.01
C GLU A 207 -8.44 16.93 -13.24
N HIS A 208 -8.05 15.66 -13.16
CA HIS A 208 -7.47 14.89 -14.28
C HIS A 208 -8.48 13.99 -14.99
N ASP A 209 -9.78 14.30 -14.88
CA ASP A 209 -10.88 13.55 -15.51
C ASP A 209 -10.92 12.05 -15.12
N LEU A 210 -10.40 11.71 -13.96
CA LEU A 210 -10.41 10.34 -13.45
C LEU A 210 -11.56 10.16 -12.44
N ASN A 211 -12.42 9.18 -12.71
CA ASN A 211 -13.51 8.85 -11.80
C ASN A 211 -13.02 8.03 -10.60
N ILE A 212 -13.35 8.49 -9.40
CA ILE A 212 -13.07 7.78 -8.15
C ILE A 212 -14.19 6.77 -7.90
N LEU A 213 -13.87 5.49 -7.98
CA LEU A 213 -14.81 4.39 -7.76
C LEU A 213 -14.94 4.00 -6.30
N ASN A 214 -13.89 4.22 -5.53
CA ASN A 214 -13.87 4.04 -4.08
C ASN A 214 -12.76 4.90 -3.47
N LEU A 215 -13.01 5.44 -2.29
CA LEU A 215 -12.04 6.11 -1.43
C LEU A 215 -12.09 5.43 -0.07
N ASP A 216 -10.94 4.93 0.40
CA ASP A 216 -10.77 4.34 1.72
C ASP A 216 -9.70 5.13 2.47
N ALA A 217 -10.13 5.90 3.47
CA ALA A 217 -9.30 6.72 4.32
C ALA A 217 -9.75 6.52 5.76
N GLN A 218 -9.03 5.70 6.50
CA GLN A 218 -9.36 5.35 7.88
C GLN A 218 -8.29 5.87 8.82
N GLU A 219 -8.71 6.22 10.02
CA GLU A 219 -7.82 6.58 11.12
C GLU A 219 -6.84 5.42 11.40
N GLU A 220 -5.60 5.76 11.69
CA GLU A 220 -4.53 4.82 12.08
C GLU A 220 -4.13 3.77 11.02
N THR A 221 -4.56 3.89 9.77
CA THR A 221 -4.24 2.89 8.74
C THR A 221 -2.96 3.15 7.95
N SER A 222 -2.25 4.22 8.18
CA SER A 222 -1.04 4.64 7.44
C SER A 222 -1.23 4.75 5.92
N ARG A 223 -2.48 4.72 5.42
CA ARG A 223 -2.77 4.81 3.99
C ARG A 223 -4.07 5.54 3.70
N ILE A 224 -4.10 6.16 2.52
CA ILE A 224 -5.33 6.55 1.83
C ILE A 224 -5.32 5.84 0.49
N LEU A 225 -6.41 5.15 0.17
CA LEU A 225 -6.53 4.30 -1.01
C LEU A 225 -7.63 4.85 -1.91
N ILE A 226 -7.29 5.09 -3.18
CA ILE A 226 -8.21 5.59 -4.21
C ILE A 226 -8.30 4.54 -5.31
N VAL A 227 -9.48 3.99 -5.53
CA VAL A 227 -9.73 3.03 -6.61
C VAL A 227 -10.25 3.79 -7.83
N VAL A 228 -9.63 3.56 -8.97
CA VAL A 228 -10.01 4.12 -10.27
C VAL A 228 -10.19 3.02 -11.32
N GLU A 229 -10.69 3.36 -12.50
CA GLU A 229 -10.66 2.43 -13.62
C GLU A 229 -9.23 2.26 -14.14
N ASP A 230 -8.80 1.02 -14.40
CA ASP A 230 -7.49 0.73 -15.01
C ASP A 230 -7.60 0.80 -16.54
N LYS A 231 -7.62 2.02 -17.07
CA LYS A 231 -7.66 2.28 -18.52
C LYS A 231 -6.40 3.06 -18.95
N GLY A 232 -5.70 2.53 -19.95
CA GLY A 232 -4.53 3.22 -20.50
C GLY A 232 -3.48 3.58 -19.43
N THR A 233 -3.30 4.86 -19.19
CA THR A 233 -2.34 5.43 -18.23
C THR A 233 -2.99 5.93 -16.94
N SER A 234 -4.31 5.74 -16.74
CA SER A 234 -5.10 6.33 -15.65
C SER A 234 -4.45 6.23 -14.26
N VAL A 235 -3.95 5.05 -13.89
CA VAL A 235 -3.27 4.86 -12.60
C VAL A 235 -1.98 5.67 -12.51
N ALA A 236 -1.17 5.66 -13.57
CA ALA A 236 0.08 6.41 -13.61
C ALA A 236 -0.16 7.92 -13.60
N ASP A 237 -1.20 8.38 -14.29
CA ASP A 237 -1.59 9.80 -14.32
C ASP A 237 -2.06 10.25 -12.95
N ALA A 238 -2.88 9.46 -12.26
CA ALA A 238 -3.31 9.75 -10.90
C ALA A 238 -2.12 9.76 -9.91
N VAL A 239 -1.18 8.82 -10.01
CA VAL A 239 0.04 8.82 -9.18
C VAL A 239 0.85 10.10 -9.41
N ARG A 240 1.09 10.51 -10.68
CA ARG A 240 1.82 11.74 -11.01
C ARG A 240 1.12 12.98 -10.46
N ALA A 241 -0.18 13.07 -10.67
CA ALA A 241 -0.98 14.20 -10.23
C ALA A 241 -0.96 14.36 -8.70
N ILE A 242 -1.20 13.30 -7.95
CA ILE A 242 -1.17 13.32 -6.48
C ILE A 242 0.25 13.60 -5.98
N HIS A 243 1.27 13.00 -6.59
CA HIS A 243 2.66 13.24 -6.19
C HIS A 243 3.06 14.71 -6.37
N SER A 244 2.66 15.35 -7.47
CA SER A 244 2.95 16.77 -7.71
C SER A 244 2.25 17.71 -6.72
N THR A 245 1.13 17.30 -6.11
CA THR A 245 0.44 18.09 -5.08
C THR A 245 0.94 17.82 -3.66
N ARG A 246 1.75 16.80 -3.46
CA ARG A 246 2.29 16.38 -2.18
C ARG A 246 3.04 17.50 -1.44
N THR A 247 3.82 18.29 -2.14
CA THR A 247 4.55 19.45 -1.58
C THR A 247 3.61 20.56 -1.10
N LYS A 248 2.47 20.76 -1.78
CA LYS A 248 1.45 21.76 -1.38
C LYS A 248 0.77 21.39 -0.07
N ILE A 249 0.59 20.09 0.19
CA ILE A 249 -0.01 19.59 1.43
C ILE A 249 0.94 19.82 2.62
N HIS A 250 2.25 19.71 2.41
CA HIS A 250 3.25 19.97 3.45
C HIS A 250 3.21 21.40 4.01
N GLY A 251 2.89 22.38 3.18
CA GLY A 251 2.76 23.79 3.57
C GLY A 251 1.50 24.16 4.38
N LEU A 252 0.63 23.18 4.69
CA LEU A 252 -0.62 23.39 5.42
C LEU A 252 -0.51 23.11 6.94
N LYS A 253 0.72 22.98 7.46
CA LYS A 253 0.99 22.87 8.91
C LYS A 253 0.90 24.21 9.62
#